data_860685b2512eea95ec6b92e63da9fdc4
#
_entry.id   860685b2512eea95ec6b92e63da9fdc4
#
_cell.length_a   1.000
_cell.length_b   1.000
_cell.length_c   1.000
_cell.angle_alpha   90.00
_cell.angle_beta   90.00
_cell.angle_gamma   90.00
#
_symmetry.space_group_name_H-M   'P 1'
#
loop_
_entity.id
_entity.type
_entity.pdbx_description
1 polymer ?
#
loop_
_entity_poly.entity_id
_entity_poly.type
_entity_poly.pdbx_seq_one_letter_code
_entity_poly.pdbx_strand_id
1 'polypeptide(L)'
;MTPPYSFLPATFSLSAVFVWGTSDFIGGYAAKRANAFVVTLIAHTSGLLLMGTLALSTRAPFLSRHSLGWALAAGLCGGATLAIFYRALAAGNMGLTAPVAAVLGAAIPTAFGMITEGFPGAAPIAGFGLAVVGIWLISRSEDNRRPEGMGLALLAGIGFAGFYLCAKQAGNESALWISTVAKGSSAVLTGAIVLWGGSFGPIRKPEMAWGVVAGFLDVTGTVLFIRASQTGRLDSAVVLSSLYPVITVLLAKLILKEHFTRWKAVGMVAALLAVPLIAMQ
;
A
#
# COMPACT_ATOMS: atom_id res chain seq x y z
N MET A 1 -32.37 -4.57 -0.93
CA MET A 1 -31.86 -5.42 0.16
C MET A 1 -30.51 -5.96 -0.30
N THR A 2 -29.41 -5.39 0.18
CA THR A 2 -28.07 -5.98 0.00
C THR A 2 -28.03 -7.25 0.86
N PRO A 3 -27.43 -8.36 0.38
CA PRO A 3 -27.29 -9.55 1.20
C PRO A 3 -26.51 -9.20 2.47
N PRO A 4 -26.89 -9.73 3.64
CA PRO A 4 -26.33 -9.32 4.94
C PRO A 4 -24.83 -9.58 5.11
N TYR A 5 -24.17 -10.28 4.19
CA TYR A 5 -22.73 -10.57 4.20
C TYR A 5 -22.18 -10.50 2.78
N SER A 6 -21.76 -9.29 2.37
CA SER A 6 -21.01 -9.15 1.12
C SER A 6 -19.52 -9.39 1.39
N PHE A 7 -18.98 -10.52 0.90
CA PHE A 7 -17.54 -10.78 0.92
C PHE A 7 -16.75 -9.95 -0.10
N LEU A 8 -17.44 -9.15 -0.90
CA LEU A 8 -16.84 -8.39 -1.99
C LEU A 8 -15.75 -7.40 -1.51
N PRO A 9 -15.96 -6.59 -0.43
CA PRO A 9 -14.92 -5.71 0.08
C PRO A 9 -13.68 -6.48 0.56
N ALA A 10 -13.88 -7.60 1.25
CA ALA A 10 -12.79 -8.45 1.71
C ALA A 10 -12.02 -9.06 0.53
N THR A 11 -12.73 -9.50 -0.51
CA THR A 11 -12.10 -10.03 -1.73
C THR A 11 -11.22 -8.98 -2.41
N PHE A 12 -11.71 -7.74 -2.57
CA PHE A 12 -10.93 -6.65 -3.12
C PHE A 12 -9.71 -6.32 -2.26
N SER A 13 -9.87 -6.22 -0.92
CA SER A 13 -8.77 -5.96 0.00
C SER A 13 -7.70 -7.05 -0.05
N LEU A 14 -8.09 -8.33 -0.03
CA LEU A 14 -7.15 -9.45 -0.08
C LEU A 14 -6.45 -9.54 -1.44
N SER A 15 -7.15 -9.24 -2.53
CA SER A 15 -6.51 -9.13 -3.85
C SER A 15 -5.48 -8.00 -3.86
N ALA A 16 -5.77 -6.85 -3.23
CA ALA A 16 -4.83 -5.76 -3.06
C ALA A 16 -3.58 -6.18 -2.26
N VAL A 17 -3.73 -7.03 -1.23
CA VAL A 17 -2.61 -7.60 -0.46
C VAL A 17 -1.60 -8.29 -1.36
N PHE A 18 -2.06 -9.15 -2.27
CA PHE A 18 -1.16 -9.89 -3.17
C PHE A 18 -0.41 -8.97 -4.12
N VAL A 19 -1.12 -8.04 -4.78
CA VAL A 19 -0.48 -7.19 -5.79
C VAL A 19 0.38 -6.11 -5.15
N TRP A 20 -0.04 -5.49 -4.03
CA TRP A 20 0.78 -4.53 -3.30
C TRP A 20 2.01 -5.19 -2.67
N GLY A 21 1.85 -6.33 -1.99
CA GLY A 21 2.98 -7.02 -1.38
C GLY A 21 4.02 -7.47 -2.41
N THR A 22 3.58 -7.90 -3.59
CA THR A 22 4.47 -8.23 -4.71
C THR A 22 5.12 -6.97 -5.29
N SER A 23 4.35 -5.89 -5.49
CA SER A 23 4.85 -4.59 -5.94
C SER A 23 5.95 -4.05 -5.04
N ASP A 24 5.70 -4.04 -3.73
CA ASP A 24 6.63 -3.53 -2.73
C ASP A 24 7.94 -4.32 -2.69
N PHE A 25 7.83 -5.66 -2.78
CA PHE A 25 9.01 -6.50 -2.90
C PHE A 25 9.82 -6.15 -4.16
N ILE A 26 9.17 -6.05 -5.32
CA ILE A 26 9.84 -5.75 -6.59
C ILE A 26 10.43 -4.34 -6.59
N GLY A 27 9.67 -3.33 -6.12
CA GLY A 27 10.11 -1.95 -6.02
C GLY A 27 11.28 -1.78 -5.05
N GLY A 28 11.21 -2.39 -3.87
CA GLY A 28 12.30 -2.41 -2.90
C GLY A 28 13.54 -3.15 -3.42
N TYR A 29 13.35 -4.25 -4.15
CA TYR A 29 14.44 -4.98 -4.79
C TYR A 29 15.15 -4.16 -5.89
N ALA A 30 14.39 -3.46 -6.73
CA ALA A 30 14.93 -2.54 -7.72
C ALA A 30 15.67 -1.37 -7.06
N ALA A 31 15.13 -0.83 -5.97
CA ALA A 31 15.71 0.28 -5.20
C ALA A 31 17.02 -0.10 -4.47
N LYS A 32 17.32 -1.39 -4.29
CA LYS A 32 18.65 -1.85 -3.82
C LYS A 32 19.76 -1.61 -4.85
N ARG A 33 19.42 -1.40 -6.13
CA ARG A 33 20.36 -1.28 -7.26
C ARG A 33 20.25 0.02 -8.04
N ALA A 34 19.19 0.80 -7.79
CA ALA A 34 18.92 2.07 -8.43
C ALA A 34 18.38 3.08 -7.43
N ASN A 35 18.36 4.36 -7.80
CA ASN A 35 17.77 5.38 -6.92
C ASN A 35 16.27 5.11 -6.72
N ALA A 36 15.83 5.01 -5.46
CA ALA A 36 14.45 4.70 -5.09
C ALA A 36 13.43 5.68 -5.69
N PHE A 37 13.77 6.98 -5.75
CA PHE A 37 12.89 7.99 -6.34
C PHE A 37 12.73 7.81 -7.85
N VAL A 38 13.80 7.41 -8.57
CA VAL A 38 13.73 7.11 -10.01
C VAL A 38 12.90 5.84 -10.26
N VAL A 39 13.10 4.78 -9.47
CA VAL A 39 12.28 3.55 -9.55
C VAL A 39 10.80 3.88 -9.31
N THR A 40 10.51 4.71 -8.30
CA THR A 40 9.13 5.11 -7.97
C THR A 40 8.53 6.01 -9.06
N LEU A 41 9.29 6.92 -9.65
CA LEU A 41 8.83 7.74 -10.79
C LEU A 41 8.42 6.86 -11.97
N ILE A 42 9.21 5.83 -12.29
CA ILE A 42 8.87 4.85 -13.33
C ILE A 42 7.59 4.10 -12.94
N ALA A 43 7.47 3.66 -11.68
CA ALA A 43 6.28 2.97 -11.20
C ALA A 43 5.02 3.85 -11.27
N HIS A 44 5.10 5.10 -10.85
CA HIS A 44 3.95 6.03 -10.96
C HIS A 44 3.59 6.33 -12.41
N THR A 45 4.57 6.55 -13.27
CA THR A 45 4.34 6.82 -14.70
C THR A 45 3.71 5.61 -15.40
N SER A 46 4.23 4.41 -15.18
CA SER A 46 3.67 3.19 -15.78
C SER A 46 2.26 2.91 -15.26
N GLY A 47 2.02 3.10 -13.95
CA GLY A 47 0.68 2.98 -13.36
C GLY A 47 -0.31 4.01 -13.91
N LEU A 48 0.12 5.27 -14.08
CA LEU A 48 -0.67 6.33 -14.72
C LEU A 48 -1.08 5.93 -16.14
N LEU A 49 -0.14 5.46 -16.95
CA LEU A 49 -0.39 5.04 -18.33
C LEU A 49 -1.37 3.85 -18.37
N LEU A 50 -1.19 2.85 -17.52
CA LEU A 50 -2.06 1.68 -17.48
C LEU A 50 -3.49 2.07 -17.11
N MET A 51 -3.70 2.77 -15.99
CA MET A 51 -5.05 3.10 -15.52
C MET A 51 -5.72 4.20 -16.36
N GLY A 52 -4.94 5.15 -16.86
CA GLY A 52 -5.44 6.16 -17.80
C GLY A 52 -5.94 5.52 -19.10
N THR A 53 -5.19 4.58 -19.66
CA THR A 53 -5.61 3.82 -20.84
C THR A 53 -6.87 3.00 -20.56
N LEU A 54 -6.96 2.32 -19.42
CA LEU A 54 -8.15 1.57 -19.04
C LEU A 54 -9.35 2.48 -18.80
N ALA A 55 -9.19 3.62 -18.13
CA ALA A 55 -10.27 4.57 -17.89
C ALA A 55 -10.82 5.15 -19.20
N LEU A 56 -9.95 5.47 -20.15
CA LEU A 56 -10.33 5.96 -21.47
C LEU A 56 -11.00 4.87 -22.31
N SER A 57 -10.44 3.65 -22.37
CA SER A 57 -10.96 2.54 -23.16
C SER A 57 -12.33 2.07 -22.68
N THR A 58 -12.56 2.08 -21.36
CA THR A 58 -13.84 1.73 -20.75
C THR A 58 -14.85 2.89 -20.77
N ARG A 59 -14.45 4.07 -21.27
CA ARG A 59 -15.27 5.29 -21.26
C ARG A 59 -15.81 5.61 -19.86
N ALA A 60 -15.01 5.34 -18.81
CA ALA A 60 -15.38 5.62 -17.44
C ALA A 60 -15.70 7.14 -17.28
N PRO A 61 -16.76 7.51 -16.55
CA PRO A 61 -17.07 8.92 -16.31
C PRO A 61 -15.93 9.59 -15.55
N PHE A 62 -15.57 10.80 -15.98
CA PHE A 62 -14.52 11.57 -15.31
C PHE A 62 -15.01 12.11 -13.96
N LEU A 63 -14.08 12.47 -13.08
CA LEU A 63 -14.33 12.85 -11.70
C LEU A 63 -14.99 14.24 -11.59
N SER A 64 -15.84 14.42 -10.58
CA SER A 64 -16.28 15.73 -10.12
C SER A 64 -15.09 16.54 -9.56
N ARG A 65 -15.28 17.87 -9.39
CA ARG A 65 -14.25 18.73 -8.78
C ARG A 65 -13.85 18.29 -7.38
N HIS A 66 -14.80 17.79 -6.59
CA HIS A 66 -14.56 17.29 -5.24
C HIS A 66 -13.65 16.04 -5.29
N SER A 67 -14.04 15.01 -6.03
CA SER A 67 -13.28 13.76 -6.17
C SER A 67 -11.91 14.00 -6.80
N LEU A 68 -11.82 14.91 -7.79
CA LEU A 68 -10.56 15.31 -8.40
C LEU A 68 -9.59 15.90 -7.38
N GLY A 69 -10.07 16.82 -6.53
CA GLY A 69 -9.23 17.42 -5.47
C GLY A 69 -8.69 16.38 -4.48
N TRP A 70 -9.53 15.46 -4.03
CA TRP A 70 -9.10 14.41 -3.12
C TRP A 70 -8.22 13.35 -3.79
N ALA A 71 -8.44 13.04 -5.07
CA ALA A 71 -7.56 12.15 -5.82
C ALA A 71 -6.16 12.76 -6.02
N LEU A 72 -6.06 14.07 -6.30
CA LEU A 72 -4.78 14.79 -6.34
C LEU A 72 -4.08 14.75 -4.98
N ALA A 73 -4.82 15.03 -3.89
CA ALA A 73 -4.27 14.98 -2.53
C ALA A 73 -3.78 13.56 -2.17
N ALA A 74 -4.54 12.51 -2.51
CA ALA A 74 -4.12 11.13 -2.34
C ALA A 74 -2.79 10.86 -3.06
N GLY A 75 -2.64 11.32 -4.29
CA GLY A 75 -1.39 11.15 -5.02
C GLY A 75 -0.24 11.97 -4.47
N LEU A 76 -0.45 13.16 -3.95
CA LEU A 76 0.59 13.92 -3.26
C LEU A 76 1.05 13.21 -1.97
N CYS A 77 0.11 12.69 -1.17
CA CYS A 77 0.45 11.88 0.01
C CYS A 77 1.18 10.58 -0.39
N GLY A 78 0.70 9.86 -1.39
CA GLY A 78 1.27 8.56 -1.82
C GLY A 78 2.57 8.68 -2.60
N GLY A 79 2.78 9.78 -3.35
CA GLY A 79 3.88 9.91 -4.30
C GLY A 79 5.26 9.89 -3.68
N ALA A 80 5.53 10.82 -2.78
CA ALA A 80 6.79 10.84 -2.03
C ALA A 80 6.90 9.65 -1.06
N THR A 81 5.78 9.22 -0.50
CA THR A 81 5.70 8.13 0.46
C THR A 81 6.19 6.81 -0.12
N LEU A 82 5.78 6.44 -1.33
CA LEU A 82 6.23 5.21 -1.96
C LEU A 82 7.74 5.22 -2.23
N ALA A 83 8.30 6.37 -2.62
CA ALA A 83 9.75 6.49 -2.80
C ALA A 83 10.52 6.34 -1.48
N ILE A 84 10.02 6.97 -0.40
CA ILE A 84 10.56 6.84 0.96
C ILE A 84 10.47 5.39 1.42
N PHE A 85 9.35 4.73 1.14
CA PHE A 85 9.13 3.32 1.49
C PHE A 85 10.06 2.37 0.72
N TYR A 86 10.20 2.55 -0.59
CA TYR A 86 11.16 1.75 -1.37
C TYR A 86 12.60 1.96 -0.89
N ARG A 87 12.95 3.19 -0.51
CA ARG A 87 14.25 3.48 0.12
C ARG A 87 14.39 2.77 1.46
N ALA A 88 13.34 2.74 2.29
CA ALA A 88 13.33 1.99 3.55
C ALA A 88 13.53 0.49 3.32
N LEU A 89 12.82 -0.10 2.35
CA LEU A 89 12.96 -1.51 1.98
C LEU A 89 14.35 -1.84 1.42
N ALA A 90 14.95 -0.90 0.69
CA ALA A 90 16.30 -1.06 0.14
C ALA A 90 17.40 -0.96 1.19
N ALA A 91 17.26 -0.05 2.16
CA ALA A 91 18.25 0.21 3.20
C ALA A 91 18.23 -0.84 4.31
N GLY A 92 17.04 -1.40 4.62
CA GLY A 92 16.83 -2.30 5.73
C GLY A 92 16.48 -3.74 5.32
N ASN A 93 16.07 -4.50 6.33
CA ASN A 93 15.46 -5.81 6.15
C ASN A 93 13.98 -5.61 5.77
N MET A 94 13.58 -6.08 4.57
CA MET A 94 12.21 -5.92 4.06
C MET A 94 11.18 -6.55 5.00
N GLY A 95 11.55 -7.69 5.62
CA GLY A 95 10.72 -8.40 6.57
C GLY A 95 10.46 -7.65 7.88
N LEU A 96 11.10 -6.50 8.09
CA LEU A 96 10.89 -5.64 9.25
C LEU A 96 10.28 -4.29 8.86
N THR A 97 10.81 -3.66 7.81
CA THR A 97 10.40 -2.31 7.40
C THR A 97 8.99 -2.26 6.81
N ALA A 98 8.59 -3.27 6.02
CA ALA A 98 7.26 -3.32 5.43
C ALA A 98 6.14 -3.39 6.50
N PRO A 99 6.19 -4.31 7.50
CA PRO A 99 5.18 -4.36 8.54
C PRO A 99 5.07 -3.08 9.38
N VAL A 100 6.19 -2.42 9.68
CA VAL A 100 6.17 -1.16 10.46
C VAL A 100 5.42 -0.06 9.73
N ALA A 101 5.68 0.13 8.43
CA ALA A 101 4.94 1.09 7.62
C ALA A 101 3.44 0.74 7.54
N ALA A 102 3.10 -0.55 7.42
CA ALA A 102 1.71 -1.01 7.37
C ALA A 102 0.93 -0.74 8.66
N VAL A 103 1.53 -1.01 9.84
CA VAL A 103 0.87 -0.75 11.14
C VAL A 103 0.52 0.73 11.28
N LEU A 104 1.47 1.63 11.02
CA LEU A 104 1.23 3.06 11.12
C LEU A 104 0.25 3.56 10.05
N GLY A 105 0.43 3.07 8.82
CA GLY A 105 -0.46 3.41 7.71
C GLY A 105 -1.91 3.01 7.96
N ALA A 106 -2.14 1.92 8.71
CA ALA A 106 -3.48 1.44 9.03
C ALA A 106 -4.08 2.10 10.29
N ALA A 107 -3.28 2.41 11.30
CA ALA A 107 -3.78 2.85 12.61
C ALA A 107 -4.64 4.13 12.52
N ILE A 108 -4.16 5.15 11.80
CA ILE A 108 -4.86 6.44 11.68
C ILE A 108 -6.17 6.32 10.90
N PRO A 109 -6.20 5.73 9.67
CA PRO A 109 -7.46 5.57 8.94
C PRO A 109 -8.46 4.65 9.64
N THR A 110 -7.98 3.62 10.35
CA THR A 110 -8.84 2.74 11.13
C THR A 110 -9.53 3.50 12.26
N ALA A 111 -8.78 4.29 13.04
CA ALA A 111 -9.34 5.14 14.07
C ALA A 111 -10.35 6.16 13.50
N PHE A 112 -10.02 6.77 12.36
CA PHE A 112 -10.93 7.68 11.66
C PHE A 112 -12.21 6.97 11.19
N GLY A 113 -12.11 5.77 10.62
CA GLY A 113 -13.26 4.96 10.21
C GLY A 113 -14.18 4.61 11.40
N MET A 114 -13.61 4.24 12.54
CA MET A 114 -14.40 3.97 13.76
C MET A 114 -15.15 5.21 14.27
N ILE A 115 -14.58 6.40 14.13
CA ILE A 115 -15.22 7.66 14.55
C ILE A 115 -16.34 8.05 13.56
N THR A 116 -16.13 7.92 12.28
CA THR A 116 -17.03 8.43 11.23
C THR A 116 -18.11 7.43 10.81
N GLU A 117 -17.80 6.14 10.83
CA GLU A 117 -18.68 5.05 10.40
C GLU A 117 -19.25 4.25 11.58
N GLY A 118 -18.83 4.60 12.83
CA GLY A 118 -19.22 3.92 14.06
C GLY A 118 -18.41 2.64 14.31
N PHE A 119 -18.59 2.06 15.50
CA PHE A 119 -17.90 0.82 15.87
C PHE A 119 -18.33 -0.37 15.02
N PRO A 120 -17.38 -1.15 14.47
CA PRO A 120 -17.68 -2.25 13.55
C PRO A 120 -18.21 -3.53 14.23
N GLY A 121 -18.33 -3.54 15.56
CA GLY A 121 -18.73 -4.71 16.34
C GLY A 121 -17.54 -5.45 16.98
N ALA A 122 -17.84 -6.46 17.83
CA ALA A 122 -16.82 -7.14 18.63
C ALA A 122 -15.89 -8.04 17.79
N ALA A 123 -16.42 -8.76 16.81
CA ALA A 123 -15.63 -9.66 15.99
C ALA A 123 -14.59 -8.93 15.10
N PRO A 124 -14.96 -7.87 14.35
CA PRO A 124 -13.98 -7.05 13.64
C PRO A 124 -12.94 -6.40 14.55
N ILE A 125 -13.32 -5.90 15.74
CA ILE A 125 -12.37 -5.32 16.70
C ILE A 125 -11.34 -6.36 17.18
N ALA A 126 -11.79 -7.57 17.49
CA ALA A 126 -10.90 -8.67 17.84
C ALA A 126 -9.96 -9.02 16.66
N GLY A 127 -10.49 -9.02 15.43
CA GLY A 127 -9.72 -9.19 14.21
C GLY A 127 -8.67 -8.09 14.00
N PHE A 128 -9.02 -6.82 14.23
CA PHE A 128 -8.06 -5.70 14.16
C PHE A 128 -6.93 -5.88 15.18
N GLY A 129 -7.26 -6.24 16.43
CA GLY A 129 -6.26 -6.54 17.46
C GLY A 129 -5.34 -7.68 17.04
N LEU A 130 -5.89 -8.75 16.49
CA LEU A 130 -5.12 -9.91 16.02
C LEU A 130 -4.22 -9.56 14.82
N ALA A 131 -4.71 -8.72 13.88
CA ALA A 131 -3.91 -8.21 12.77
C ALA A 131 -2.73 -7.38 13.26
N VAL A 132 -2.96 -6.44 14.20
CA VAL A 132 -1.91 -5.62 14.80
C VAL A 132 -0.86 -6.48 15.51
N VAL A 133 -1.28 -7.47 16.31
CA VAL A 133 -0.37 -8.44 16.96
C VAL A 133 0.40 -9.23 15.91
N GLY A 134 -0.27 -9.70 14.85
CA GLY A 134 0.36 -10.42 13.74
C GLY A 134 1.46 -9.59 13.08
N ILE A 135 1.15 -8.34 12.70
CA ILE A 135 2.10 -7.42 12.09
C ILE A 135 3.25 -7.10 13.06
N TRP A 136 2.96 -6.88 14.34
CA TRP A 136 3.98 -6.66 15.37
C TRP A 136 4.94 -7.84 15.51
N LEU A 137 4.42 -9.09 15.54
CA LEU A 137 5.23 -10.29 15.59
C LEU A 137 6.09 -10.47 14.32
N ILE A 138 5.57 -10.14 13.14
CA ILE A 138 6.35 -10.13 11.89
C ILE A 138 7.48 -9.10 11.97
N SER A 139 7.22 -7.95 12.58
CA SER A 139 8.18 -6.84 12.73
C SER A 139 9.24 -7.07 13.80
N ARG A 140 9.08 -8.09 14.66
CA ARG A 140 9.99 -8.32 15.78
C ARG A 140 11.39 -8.67 15.31
N SER A 141 12.38 -7.84 15.68
CA SER A 141 13.79 -8.09 15.45
C SER A 141 14.35 -8.90 16.61
N GLU A 142 15.20 -9.89 16.31
CA GLU A 142 15.95 -10.65 17.33
C GLU A 142 17.30 -9.99 17.65
N ASP A 143 17.73 -9.03 16.82
CA ASP A 143 18.95 -8.26 17.03
C ASP A 143 18.67 -6.93 17.75
N ASN A 144 19.44 -6.63 18.80
CA ASN A 144 19.35 -5.39 19.60
C ASN A 144 19.83 -4.13 18.84
N ARG A 145 20.15 -4.22 17.56
CA ARG A 145 20.55 -3.07 16.73
C ARG A 145 19.31 -2.39 16.18
N ARG A 146 19.31 -1.05 16.21
CA ARG A 146 18.26 -0.26 15.53
C ARG A 146 18.32 -0.60 14.04
N PRO A 147 17.24 -1.15 13.45
CA PRO A 147 17.26 -1.56 12.05
C PRO A 147 17.43 -0.34 11.16
N GLU A 148 18.32 -0.43 10.19
CA GLU A 148 18.41 0.58 9.12
C GLU A 148 17.06 0.72 8.40
N GLY A 149 16.70 1.95 8.00
CA GLY A 149 15.44 2.22 7.31
C GLY A 149 14.21 2.36 8.21
N MET A 150 14.30 2.11 9.53
CA MET A 150 13.14 2.18 10.44
C MET A 150 12.49 3.57 10.46
N GLY A 151 13.28 4.66 10.53
CA GLY A 151 12.75 6.03 10.49
C GLY A 151 12.02 6.34 9.18
N LEU A 152 12.53 5.82 8.07
CA LEU A 152 11.88 5.95 6.75
C LEU A 152 10.58 5.14 6.69
N ALA A 153 10.54 3.94 7.31
CA ALA A 153 9.33 3.12 7.38
C ALA A 153 8.23 3.80 8.22
N LEU A 154 8.59 4.44 9.34
CA LEU A 154 7.65 5.23 10.15
C LEU A 154 7.09 6.41 9.36
N LEU A 155 7.95 7.16 8.66
CA LEU A 155 7.53 8.29 7.82
C LEU A 155 6.64 7.83 6.66
N ALA A 156 6.97 6.71 6.02
CA ALA A 156 6.16 6.12 4.98
C ALA A 156 4.77 5.69 5.51
N GLY A 157 4.70 5.12 6.71
CA GLY A 157 3.42 4.77 7.34
C GLY A 157 2.49 5.97 7.51
N ILE A 158 2.99 7.10 7.97
CA ILE A 158 2.21 8.35 8.09
C ILE A 158 1.70 8.82 6.71
N GLY A 159 2.56 8.78 5.70
CA GLY A 159 2.16 9.16 4.34
C GLY A 159 1.13 8.22 3.72
N PHE A 160 1.22 6.91 3.97
CA PHE A 160 0.19 5.94 3.55
C PHE A 160 -1.14 6.18 4.27
N ALA A 161 -1.13 6.56 5.55
CA ALA A 161 -2.36 6.96 6.25
C ALA A 161 -3.05 8.13 5.54
N GLY A 162 -2.29 9.16 5.16
CA GLY A 162 -2.79 10.29 4.36
C GLY A 162 -3.38 9.84 3.02
N PHE A 163 -2.68 8.94 2.30
CA PHE A 163 -3.18 8.36 1.07
C PHE A 163 -4.54 7.65 1.26
N TYR A 164 -4.68 6.78 2.25
CA TYR A 164 -5.92 6.05 2.51
C TYR A 164 -7.09 6.98 2.83
N LEU A 165 -6.86 7.98 3.68
CA LEU A 165 -7.90 8.96 4.03
C LEU A 165 -8.32 9.78 2.81
N CYS A 166 -7.39 10.32 2.04
CA CYS A 166 -7.69 11.08 0.84
C CYS A 166 -8.40 10.23 -0.23
N ALA A 167 -7.97 8.97 -0.41
CA ALA A 167 -8.60 8.04 -1.35
C ALA A 167 -10.07 7.74 -0.97
N LYS A 168 -10.38 7.61 0.32
CA LYS A 168 -11.77 7.47 0.80
C LYS A 168 -12.58 8.73 0.52
N GLN A 169 -12.03 9.91 0.79
CA GLN A 169 -12.71 11.19 0.57
C GLN A 169 -12.96 11.49 -0.91
N ALA A 170 -12.21 10.87 -1.83
CA ALA A 170 -12.51 10.95 -3.26
C ALA A 170 -13.89 10.33 -3.63
N GLY A 171 -14.51 9.59 -2.71
CA GLY A 171 -15.89 9.13 -2.81
C GLY A 171 -16.08 7.90 -3.70
N ASN A 172 -17.33 7.75 -4.20
CA ASN A 172 -17.77 6.54 -4.90
C ASN A 172 -17.75 6.68 -6.44
N GLU A 173 -16.94 7.58 -6.97
CA GLU A 173 -16.77 7.76 -8.39
C GLU A 173 -15.82 6.72 -9.01
N SER A 174 -15.45 6.90 -10.27
CA SER A 174 -14.60 5.93 -10.99
C SER A 174 -13.27 5.66 -10.30
N ALA A 175 -13.10 4.44 -9.76
CA ALA A 175 -11.84 4.01 -9.15
C ALA A 175 -10.66 4.06 -10.15
N LEU A 176 -10.93 3.86 -11.44
CA LEU A 176 -9.92 3.98 -12.49
C LEU A 176 -9.41 5.42 -12.60
N TRP A 177 -10.33 6.42 -12.65
CA TRP A 177 -9.95 7.82 -12.71
C TRP A 177 -9.34 8.33 -11.41
N ILE A 178 -9.86 7.91 -10.23
CA ILE A 178 -9.25 8.27 -8.94
C ILE A 178 -7.80 7.78 -8.91
N SER A 179 -7.54 6.53 -9.31
CA SER A 179 -6.19 5.97 -9.36
C SER A 179 -5.31 6.67 -10.42
N THR A 180 -5.86 6.97 -11.60
CA THR A 180 -5.13 7.68 -12.67
C THR A 180 -4.66 9.06 -12.20
N VAL A 181 -5.56 9.85 -11.63
CA VAL A 181 -5.27 11.20 -11.13
C VAL A 181 -4.27 11.14 -9.96
N ALA A 182 -4.45 10.19 -9.03
CA ALA A 182 -3.51 10.00 -7.93
C ALA A 182 -2.11 9.64 -8.46
N LYS A 183 -1.98 8.71 -9.42
CA LYS A 183 -0.68 8.38 -10.02
C LYS A 183 -0.09 9.55 -10.82
N GLY A 184 -0.91 10.36 -11.48
CA GLY A 184 -0.47 11.57 -12.16
C GLY A 184 0.17 12.59 -11.20
N SER A 185 -0.52 12.94 -10.11
CA SER A 185 0.03 13.85 -9.10
C SER A 185 1.24 13.26 -8.37
N SER A 186 1.25 11.95 -8.12
CA SER A 186 2.42 11.23 -7.59
C SER A 186 3.63 11.32 -8.52
N ALA A 187 3.42 11.11 -9.83
CA ALA A 187 4.49 11.18 -10.83
C ALA A 187 5.06 12.60 -10.94
N VAL A 188 4.21 13.62 -10.94
CA VAL A 188 4.63 15.04 -10.97
C VAL A 188 5.46 15.36 -9.74
N LEU A 189 4.99 15.02 -8.53
CA LEU A 189 5.72 15.29 -7.29
C LEU A 189 7.07 14.55 -7.26
N THR A 190 7.06 13.25 -7.55
CA THR A 190 8.28 12.43 -7.54
C THR A 190 9.26 12.88 -8.63
N GLY A 191 8.73 13.25 -9.81
CA GLY A 191 9.52 13.82 -10.89
C GLY A 191 10.19 15.14 -10.50
N ALA A 192 9.46 16.03 -9.85
CA ALA A 192 10.01 17.29 -9.32
C ALA A 192 11.14 17.02 -8.30
N ILE A 193 10.95 16.07 -7.38
CA ILE A 193 11.99 15.68 -6.40
C ILE A 193 13.23 15.13 -7.11
N VAL A 194 13.07 14.29 -8.13
CA VAL A 194 14.18 13.73 -8.92
C VAL A 194 14.93 14.82 -9.67
N LEU A 195 14.22 15.77 -10.28
CA LEU A 195 14.79 16.90 -11.02
C LEU A 195 15.61 17.81 -10.10
N TRP A 196 15.03 18.28 -8.99
CA TRP A 196 15.69 19.18 -8.05
C TRP A 196 16.81 18.51 -7.25
N GLY A 197 16.65 17.22 -6.93
CA GLY A 197 17.63 16.43 -6.19
C GLY A 197 18.84 15.99 -7.02
N GLY A 198 18.89 16.31 -8.31
CA GLY A 198 19.99 15.89 -9.20
C GLY A 198 20.14 14.36 -9.30
N SER A 199 19.09 13.62 -9.01
CA SER A 199 19.11 12.15 -8.84
C SER A 199 19.04 11.39 -10.17
N PHE A 200 19.27 12.03 -11.31
CA PHE A 200 19.35 11.38 -12.62
C PHE A 200 20.67 10.61 -12.74
N GLY A 201 20.68 9.39 -12.21
CA GLY A 201 21.70 8.40 -12.57
C GLY A 201 21.22 7.48 -13.69
N PRO A 202 22.12 6.87 -14.46
CA PRO A 202 21.74 5.88 -15.45
C PRO A 202 21.05 4.70 -14.75
N ILE A 203 19.80 4.44 -15.11
CA ILE A 203 19.07 3.24 -14.67
C ILE A 203 19.33 2.13 -15.70
N ARG A 204 19.66 0.94 -15.22
CA ARG A 204 19.83 -0.22 -16.10
C ARG A 204 18.48 -0.73 -16.58
N LYS A 205 18.45 -1.36 -17.74
CA LYS A 205 17.22 -1.95 -18.31
C LYS A 205 16.47 -2.89 -17.36
N PRO A 206 17.14 -3.79 -16.58
CA PRO A 206 16.44 -4.65 -15.64
C PRO A 206 15.72 -3.88 -14.52
N GLU A 207 16.37 -2.87 -13.91
CA GLU A 207 15.79 -2.07 -12.84
C GLU A 207 14.61 -1.23 -13.35
N MET A 208 14.70 -0.73 -14.59
CA MET A 208 13.60 -0.04 -15.26
C MET A 208 12.40 -0.98 -15.48
N ALA A 209 12.64 -2.22 -15.95
CA ALA A 209 11.59 -3.21 -16.13
C ALA A 209 10.92 -3.58 -14.79
N TRP A 210 11.70 -3.76 -13.72
CA TRP A 210 11.16 -3.99 -12.37
C TRP A 210 10.33 -2.79 -11.88
N GLY A 211 10.75 -1.55 -12.15
CA GLY A 211 9.98 -0.36 -11.83
C GLY A 211 8.63 -0.32 -12.56
N VAL A 212 8.59 -0.71 -13.84
CA VAL A 212 7.34 -0.80 -14.63
C VAL A 212 6.41 -1.87 -14.05
N VAL A 213 6.93 -3.07 -13.77
CA VAL A 213 6.14 -4.16 -13.19
C VAL A 213 5.61 -3.77 -11.81
N ALA A 214 6.45 -3.19 -10.96
CA ALA A 214 6.03 -2.68 -9.66
C ALA A 214 4.90 -1.65 -9.82
N GLY A 215 5.00 -0.73 -10.77
CA GLY A 215 3.97 0.28 -11.01
C GLY A 215 2.63 -0.28 -11.49
N PHE A 216 2.65 -1.30 -12.33
CA PHE A 216 1.43 -1.99 -12.78
C PHE A 216 0.73 -2.70 -11.60
N LEU A 217 1.51 -3.39 -10.77
CA LEU A 217 0.99 -4.06 -9.58
C LEU A 217 0.48 -3.03 -8.55
N ASP A 218 1.27 -1.99 -8.27
CA ASP A 218 0.92 -0.95 -7.30
C ASP A 218 -0.40 -0.24 -7.66
N VAL A 219 -0.57 0.17 -8.91
CA VAL A 219 -1.80 0.84 -9.33
C VAL A 219 -2.99 -0.13 -9.37
N THR A 220 -2.78 -1.39 -9.70
CA THR A 220 -3.83 -2.42 -9.63
C THR A 220 -4.30 -2.60 -8.19
N GLY A 221 -3.36 -2.70 -7.23
CA GLY A 221 -3.69 -2.73 -5.81
C GLY A 221 -4.42 -1.47 -5.34
N THR A 222 -4.04 -0.31 -5.87
CA THR A 222 -4.72 0.97 -5.60
C THR A 222 -6.18 0.94 -6.04
N VAL A 223 -6.49 0.47 -7.25
CA VAL A 223 -7.88 0.32 -7.73
C VAL A 223 -8.66 -0.67 -6.86
N LEU A 224 -8.05 -1.80 -6.53
CA LEU A 224 -8.68 -2.83 -5.68
C LEU A 224 -8.99 -2.26 -4.28
N PHE A 225 -8.06 -1.52 -3.67
CA PHE A 225 -8.29 -0.86 -2.38
C PHE A 225 -9.42 0.18 -2.47
N ILE A 226 -9.42 1.04 -3.50
CA ILE A 226 -10.49 2.02 -3.70
C ILE A 226 -11.84 1.31 -3.82
N ARG A 227 -11.93 0.23 -4.61
CA ARG A 227 -13.16 -0.58 -4.72
C ARG A 227 -13.56 -1.21 -3.39
N ALA A 228 -12.60 -1.69 -2.60
CA ALA A 228 -12.87 -2.22 -1.27
C ALA A 228 -13.49 -1.13 -0.36
N SER A 229 -12.91 0.07 -0.33
CA SER A 229 -13.37 1.19 0.49
C SER A 229 -14.69 1.80 0.01
N GLN A 230 -15.04 1.63 -1.27
CA GLN A 230 -16.31 2.04 -1.86
C GLN A 230 -17.45 1.05 -1.58
N THR A 231 -17.13 -0.24 -1.42
CA THR A 231 -18.11 -1.32 -1.23
C THR A 231 -18.26 -1.75 0.21
N GLY A 232 -17.37 -1.28 1.10
CA GLY A 232 -17.36 -1.62 2.53
C GLY A 232 -16.86 -0.46 3.39
N ARG A 233 -16.64 -0.76 4.68
CA ARG A 233 -16.13 0.18 5.67
C ARG A 233 -14.66 0.49 5.40
N LEU A 234 -14.26 1.75 5.67
CA LEU A 234 -12.87 2.18 5.49
C LEU A 234 -11.91 1.41 6.41
N ASP A 235 -12.25 1.29 7.70
CA ASP A 235 -11.40 0.64 8.70
C ASP A 235 -11.05 -0.78 8.29
N SER A 236 -12.03 -1.55 7.82
CA SER A 236 -11.82 -2.92 7.38
C SER A 236 -11.08 -3.03 6.05
N ALA A 237 -11.40 -2.16 5.09
CA ALA A 237 -10.65 -2.12 3.84
C ALA A 237 -9.16 -1.83 4.09
N VAL A 238 -8.86 -0.87 4.99
CA VAL A 238 -7.49 -0.51 5.34
C VAL A 238 -6.79 -1.64 6.09
N VAL A 239 -7.41 -2.20 7.15
CA VAL A 239 -6.76 -3.24 7.96
C VAL A 239 -6.51 -4.50 7.14
N LEU A 240 -7.48 -4.96 6.35
CA LEU A 240 -7.29 -6.12 5.49
C LEU A 240 -6.21 -5.87 4.44
N SER A 241 -6.24 -4.73 3.75
CA SER A 241 -5.24 -4.41 2.73
C SER A 241 -3.85 -4.23 3.33
N SER A 242 -3.74 -3.77 4.59
CA SER A 242 -2.47 -3.61 5.31
C SER A 242 -1.78 -4.94 5.68
N LEU A 243 -2.36 -6.08 5.32
CA LEU A 243 -1.69 -7.38 5.40
C LEU A 243 -0.70 -7.63 4.25
N TYR A 244 -0.54 -6.71 3.30
CA TYR A 244 0.42 -6.83 2.20
C TYR A 244 1.86 -7.19 2.63
N PRO A 245 2.37 -6.81 3.82
CA PRO A 245 3.70 -7.22 4.24
C PRO A 245 3.88 -8.74 4.38
N VAL A 246 2.79 -9.49 4.58
CA VAL A 246 2.85 -10.97 4.59
C VAL A 246 3.45 -11.48 3.28
N ILE A 247 3.00 -10.94 2.15
CA ILE A 247 3.50 -11.31 0.82
C ILE A 247 4.91 -10.77 0.61
N THR A 248 5.19 -9.51 0.98
CA THR A 248 6.53 -8.91 0.88
C THR A 248 7.56 -9.72 1.67
N VAL A 249 7.24 -10.10 2.92
CA VAL A 249 8.11 -10.91 3.79
C VAL A 249 8.32 -12.30 3.22
N LEU A 250 7.26 -12.92 2.70
CA LEU A 250 7.35 -14.24 2.09
C LEU A 250 8.26 -14.24 0.86
N LEU A 251 8.12 -13.24 -0.02
CA LEU A 251 8.96 -13.07 -1.20
C LEU A 251 10.42 -12.76 -0.81
N ALA A 252 10.63 -11.91 0.21
CA ALA A 252 11.97 -11.63 0.73
C ALA A 252 12.64 -12.90 1.29
N LYS A 253 11.89 -13.76 1.99
CA LYS A 253 12.39 -15.07 2.42
C LYS A 253 12.75 -15.97 1.26
N LEU A 254 11.88 -16.09 0.27
CA LEU A 254 12.05 -17.06 -0.83
C LEU A 254 13.15 -16.61 -1.81
N ILE A 255 13.22 -15.31 -2.14
CA ILE A 255 14.07 -14.79 -3.19
C ILE A 255 15.38 -14.23 -2.63
N LEU A 256 15.31 -13.43 -1.55
CA LEU A 256 16.50 -12.83 -0.92
C LEU A 256 17.10 -13.70 0.17
N LYS A 257 16.44 -14.84 0.51
CA LYS A 257 16.85 -15.75 1.59
C LYS A 257 16.99 -15.03 2.94
N GLU A 258 16.17 -13.99 3.18
CA GLU A 258 16.15 -13.30 4.46
C GLU A 258 15.77 -14.25 5.60
N HIS A 259 16.34 -14.01 6.79
CA HIS A 259 16.10 -14.86 7.95
C HIS A 259 14.63 -14.86 8.34
N PHE A 260 14.03 -16.04 8.45
CA PHE A 260 12.63 -16.23 8.78
C PHE A 260 12.50 -16.89 10.15
N THR A 261 12.24 -16.07 11.15
CA THR A 261 12.14 -16.56 12.53
C THR A 261 10.77 -17.18 12.81
N ARG A 262 10.70 -17.99 13.88
CA ARG A 262 9.43 -18.54 14.37
C ARG A 262 8.40 -17.45 14.69
N TRP A 263 8.82 -16.29 15.15
CA TRP A 263 7.94 -15.17 15.45
C TRP A 263 7.28 -14.60 14.20
N LYS A 264 8.02 -14.48 13.09
CA LYS A 264 7.46 -14.10 11.79
C LYS A 264 6.41 -15.11 11.32
N ALA A 265 6.65 -16.42 11.49
CA ALA A 265 5.68 -17.45 11.14
C ALA A 265 4.40 -17.35 11.98
N VAL A 266 4.53 -17.20 13.31
CA VAL A 266 3.37 -17.01 14.21
C VAL A 266 2.61 -15.74 13.86
N GLY A 267 3.32 -14.63 13.59
CA GLY A 267 2.69 -13.37 13.18
C GLY A 267 1.92 -13.49 11.86
N MET A 268 2.43 -14.22 10.87
CA MET A 268 1.72 -14.47 9.61
C MET A 268 0.44 -15.29 9.84
N VAL A 269 0.49 -16.33 10.68
CA VAL A 269 -0.70 -17.12 11.04
C VAL A 269 -1.73 -16.25 11.75
N ALA A 270 -1.31 -15.42 12.72
CA ALA A 270 -2.18 -14.48 13.41
C ALA A 270 -2.85 -13.49 12.44
N ALA A 271 -2.07 -12.92 11.50
CA ALA A 271 -2.60 -12.03 10.47
C ALA A 271 -3.64 -12.72 9.57
N LEU A 272 -3.39 -13.95 9.15
CA LEU A 272 -4.34 -14.74 8.35
C LEU A 272 -5.63 -15.08 9.13
N LEU A 273 -5.53 -15.39 10.43
CA LEU A 273 -6.69 -15.65 11.27
C LEU A 273 -7.52 -14.38 11.56
N ALA A 274 -6.92 -13.19 11.45
CA ALA A 274 -7.64 -11.93 11.57
C ALA A 274 -8.64 -11.70 10.42
N VAL A 275 -8.34 -12.20 9.22
CA VAL A 275 -9.13 -11.95 8.00
C VAL A 275 -10.61 -12.31 8.16
N PRO A 276 -11.00 -13.55 8.56
CA PRO A 276 -12.41 -13.89 8.69
C PRO A 276 -13.11 -13.05 9.77
N LEU A 277 -12.43 -12.70 10.87
CA LEU A 277 -13.01 -11.87 11.92
C LEU A 277 -13.33 -10.46 11.44
N ILE A 278 -12.41 -9.86 10.64
CA ILE A 278 -12.61 -8.51 10.09
C ILE A 278 -13.69 -8.52 9.01
N ALA A 279 -13.84 -9.60 8.26
CA ALA A 279 -14.86 -9.74 7.22
C ALA A 279 -16.28 -9.96 7.73
N MET A 280 -16.46 -10.22 9.03
CA MET A 280 -17.76 -10.41 9.70
C MET A 280 -18.44 -9.06 10.06
N GLN A 281 -18.66 -8.16 9.07
CA GLN A 281 -19.32 -6.86 9.28
C GLN A 281 -20.80 -6.86 8.92
#